data_85520b57d05668f69fd2fd322c10d8af
#
_entry.id   85520b57d05668f69fd2fd322c10d8af
#
_cell.length_a   1.000
_cell.length_b   1.000
_cell.length_c   1.000
_cell.angle_alpha   90.00
_cell.angle_beta   90.00
_cell.angle_gamma   90.00
#
_symmetry.space_group_name_H-M   'P 1'
#
loop_
_entity.id
_entity.type
_entity.pdbx_description
1 polymer ?
#
loop_
_entity_poly.entity_id
_entity_poly.type
_entity_poly.pdbx_seq_one_letter_code
_entity_poly.pdbx_strand_id
1 'polypeptide(L)'
;MVTGYSRYAVSDTLSKGYLIGRGGFRIGVCGTAVLRAGVNTNLRDISSVTVRISRQIRGISEPLVEELWGSEGFPSTLLLAPPGAGKTTLLRDMICALSDGSETRPACRVGVVDERGELAAMYRGVPQLEVGAHTDVLDGCPKALGVVMLLRAANPQIIAVDEITAEEDLWAMLTAANCGVTLLATIHAADREELTRKPLFTKLLEMQVFRRLVTITVEHGRRVYRTEPL
;
A
#
# COMPACT_ATOMS: atom_id res chain seq x y z
N MET A 1 -3.58 -25.28 12.33
CA MET A 1 -2.57 -24.58 13.11
C MET A 1 -1.98 -23.45 12.27
N VAL A 2 -2.24 -22.22 12.63
CA VAL A 2 -1.97 -21.03 11.79
C VAL A 2 -0.47 -20.73 11.65
N THR A 3 0.34 -21.08 12.64
CA THR A 3 1.77 -20.73 12.68
C THR A 3 2.71 -21.77 12.05
N GLY A 4 2.19 -22.89 11.59
CA GLY A 4 3.04 -23.98 11.05
C GLY A 4 4.15 -24.45 11.99
N TYR A 5 3.95 -24.35 13.30
CA TYR A 5 4.87 -24.72 14.39
C TYR A 5 6.13 -23.85 14.54
N SER A 6 6.32 -22.78 13.78
CA SER A 6 7.47 -21.90 13.91
C SER A 6 7.15 -20.67 14.77
N ARG A 7 7.56 -20.68 16.03
CA ARG A 7 7.44 -19.51 16.93
C ARG A 7 8.28 -18.32 16.44
N TYR A 8 9.43 -18.58 15.86
CA TYR A 8 10.37 -17.52 15.44
C TYR A 8 9.89 -16.74 14.22
N ALA A 9 9.24 -17.41 13.26
CA ALA A 9 8.71 -16.75 12.05
C ALA A 9 7.46 -15.89 12.31
N VAL A 10 6.92 -15.91 13.52
CA VAL A 10 5.63 -15.27 13.86
C VAL A 10 5.75 -14.28 15.01
N SER A 11 6.92 -14.20 15.69
CA SER A 11 7.13 -13.34 16.85
C SER A 11 6.90 -11.87 16.52
N ASP A 12 7.40 -11.41 15.39
CA ASP A 12 7.33 -9.99 15.00
C ASP A 12 5.91 -9.55 14.64
N THR A 13 5.10 -10.44 14.05
CA THR A 13 3.71 -10.14 13.73
C THR A 13 2.79 -10.30 14.93
N LEU A 14 3.07 -11.26 15.84
CA LEU A 14 2.35 -11.38 17.11
C LEU A 14 2.56 -10.17 18.02
N SER A 15 3.74 -9.58 18.02
CA SER A 15 3.99 -8.33 18.76
C SER A 15 3.13 -7.17 18.24
N LYS A 16 2.74 -7.20 16.95
CA LYS A 16 1.82 -6.25 16.30
C LYS A 16 0.35 -6.63 16.48
N GLY A 17 0.04 -7.77 17.12
CA GLY A 17 -1.33 -8.23 17.40
C GLY A 17 -2.04 -8.92 16.22
N TYR A 18 -1.33 -9.29 15.16
CA TYR A 18 -1.94 -10.01 14.04
C TYR A 18 -0.97 -10.98 13.35
N LEU A 19 -1.54 -11.87 12.55
CA LEU A 19 -0.83 -12.82 11.68
C LEU A 19 -1.44 -12.77 10.29
N ILE A 20 -0.62 -13.00 9.26
CA ILE A 20 -1.11 -13.33 7.91
C ILE A 20 -1.09 -14.84 7.76
N GLY A 21 -2.23 -15.41 7.41
CA GLY A 21 -2.37 -16.83 7.11
C GLY A 21 -2.35 -17.11 5.61
N ARG A 22 -2.21 -18.38 5.24
CA ARG A 22 -2.34 -18.84 3.85
C ARG A 22 -3.69 -18.40 3.28
N GLY A 23 -3.68 -17.88 2.05
CA GLY A 23 -4.88 -17.31 1.40
C GLY A 23 -5.14 -15.85 1.76
N GLY A 24 -4.17 -15.15 2.40
CA GLY A 24 -4.26 -13.72 2.67
C GLY A 24 -5.17 -13.34 3.83
N PHE A 25 -5.59 -14.32 4.65
CA PHE A 25 -6.39 -14.04 5.83
C PHE A 25 -5.57 -13.30 6.87
N ARG A 26 -6.05 -12.15 7.32
CA ARG A 26 -5.47 -11.44 8.46
C ARG A 26 -6.15 -11.87 9.75
N ILE A 27 -5.38 -12.46 10.64
CA ILE A 27 -5.84 -13.04 11.88
C ILE A 27 -5.38 -12.13 13.01
N GLY A 28 -6.28 -11.29 13.52
CA GLY A 28 -6.06 -10.47 14.70
C GLY A 28 -6.09 -11.35 15.95
N VAL A 29 -5.17 -11.11 16.88
CA VAL A 29 -5.04 -11.87 18.12
C VAL A 29 -5.07 -10.89 19.28
N CYS A 30 -5.94 -11.13 20.25
CA CYS A 30 -6.01 -10.39 21.50
C CYS A 30 -5.63 -11.29 22.67
N GLY A 31 -4.96 -10.71 23.66
CA GLY A 31 -4.49 -11.43 24.86
C GLY A 31 -3.74 -10.47 25.77
N THR A 32 -2.96 -11.02 26.71
CA THR A 32 -2.11 -10.23 27.60
C THR A 32 -0.80 -9.87 26.90
N ALA A 33 -0.50 -8.58 26.80
CA ALA A 33 0.75 -8.10 26.22
C ALA A 33 1.96 -8.44 27.11
N VAL A 34 3.06 -8.86 26.48
CA VAL A 34 4.34 -9.11 27.14
C VAL A 34 5.27 -7.97 26.77
N LEU A 35 5.51 -7.06 27.72
CA LEU A 35 6.35 -5.89 27.51
C LEU A 35 7.80 -6.17 27.93
N ARG A 36 8.77 -5.70 27.13
CA ARG A 36 10.19 -5.58 27.48
C ARG A 36 10.65 -4.17 27.16
N ALA A 37 11.20 -3.48 28.13
CA ALA A 37 11.60 -2.07 28.01
C ALA A 37 10.50 -1.16 27.41
N GLY A 38 9.23 -1.38 27.79
CA GLY A 38 8.08 -0.62 27.30
C GLY A 38 7.57 -1.03 25.91
N VAL A 39 8.22 -1.96 25.22
CA VAL A 39 7.83 -2.44 23.89
C VAL A 39 7.12 -3.78 23.99
N ASN A 40 5.98 -3.93 23.30
CA ASN A 40 5.31 -5.23 23.20
C ASN A 40 6.14 -6.19 22.37
N THR A 41 6.55 -7.30 22.96
CA THR A 41 7.37 -8.32 22.30
C THR A 41 6.60 -9.60 21.99
N ASN A 42 5.45 -9.80 22.63
CA ASN A 42 4.64 -11.00 22.44
C ASN A 42 3.24 -10.82 23.06
N LEU A 43 2.35 -11.78 22.79
CA LEU A 43 1.06 -11.95 23.47
C LEU A 43 1.03 -13.30 24.21
N ARG A 44 0.45 -13.31 25.39
CA ARG A 44 0.13 -14.54 26.16
C ARG A 44 -1.35 -14.54 26.52
N ASP A 45 -1.83 -15.64 27.05
CA ASP A 45 -3.22 -15.78 27.53
C ASP A 45 -4.22 -15.27 26.48
N ILE A 46 -4.15 -15.86 25.27
CA ILE A 46 -4.96 -15.43 24.14
C ILE A 46 -6.44 -15.53 24.50
N SER A 47 -7.14 -14.39 24.45
CA SER A 47 -8.56 -14.28 24.82
C SER A 47 -9.49 -14.31 23.62
N SER A 48 -9.06 -13.80 22.46
CA SER A 48 -9.88 -13.81 21.26
C SER A 48 -9.05 -13.78 19.98
N VAL A 49 -9.66 -14.24 18.91
CA VAL A 49 -9.10 -14.25 17.55
C VAL A 49 -10.15 -13.70 16.59
N THR A 50 -9.75 -12.75 15.76
CA THR A 50 -10.60 -12.18 14.71
C THR A 50 -10.01 -12.52 13.36
N VAL A 51 -10.76 -13.19 12.49
CA VAL A 51 -10.32 -13.50 11.12
C VAL A 51 -10.94 -12.50 10.17
N ARG A 52 -10.09 -11.74 9.48
CA ARG A 52 -10.50 -10.86 8.37
C ARG A 52 -10.26 -11.60 7.06
N ILE A 53 -11.31 -11.74 6.27
CA ILE A 53 -11.25 -12.35 4.94
C ILE A 53 -11.02 -11.24 3.94
N SER A 54 -9.79 -11.15 3.41
CA SER A 54 -9.48 -10.21 2.33
C SER A 54 -10.10 -10.72 1.03
N ARG A 55 -10.80 -9.84 0.33
CA ARG A 55 -11.32 -10.13 -1.00
C ARG A 55 -10.52 -9.34 -2.02
N GLN A 56 -10.12 -10.01 -3.07
CA GLN A 56 -9.52 -9.36 -4.23
C GLN A 56 -10.62 -9.03 -5.25
N ILE A 57 -10.52 -7.83 -5.81
CA ILE A 57 -11.35 -7.37 -6.92
C ILE A 57 -10.38 -6.97 -8.02
N ARG A 58 -10.55 -7.53 -9.23
CA ARG A 58 -9.68 -7.29 -10.38
C ARG A 58 -10.40 -6.47 -11.44
N GLY A 59 -9.62 -5.67 -12.19
CA GLY A 59 -10.08 -4.92 -13.35
C GLY A 59 -10.87 -3.65 -13.03
N ILE A 60 -11.01 -3.28 -11.75
CA ILE A 60 -11.73 -2.05 -11.37
C ILE A 60 -10.93 -0.79 -11.70
N SER A 61 -9.62 -0.91 -11.81
CA SER A 61 -8.71 0.20 -12.10
C SER A 61 -8.38 0.37 -13.57
N GLU A 62 -8.67 -0.61 -14.43
CA GLU A 62 -8.31 -0.56 -15.86
C GLU A 62 -8.75 0.73 -16.58
N PRO A 63 -10.02 1.17 -16.47
CA PRO A 63 -10.43 2.42 -17.12
C PRO A 63 -9.68 3.63 -16.57
N LEU A 64 -9.38 3.64 -15.26
CA LEU A 64 -8.67 4.73 -14.61
C LEU A 64 -7.19 4.75 -15.00
N VAL A 65 -6.53 3.59 -15.05
CA VAL A 65 -5.13 3.49 -15.47
C VAL A 65 -4.98 3.89 -16.94
N GLU A 66 -5.93 3.51 -17.81
CA GLU A 66 -5.96 3.92 -19.20
C GLU A 66 -6.14 5.44 -19.37
N GLU A 67 -7.05 6.05 -18.58
CA GLU A 67 -7.25 7.50 -18.55
C GLU A 67 -6.01 8.26 -18.10
N LEU A 68 -5.31 7.74 -17.08
CA LEU A 68 -4.11 8.36 -16.51
C LEU A 68 -2.86 8.18 -17.39
N TRP A 69 -2.84 7.14 -18.24
CA TRP A 69 -1.68 6.82 -19.05
C TRP A 69 -1.47 7.86 -20.17
N GLY A 70 -0.36 8.58 -20.10
CA GLY A 70 -0.01 9.61 -21.08
C GLY A 70 1.11 9.17 -22.03
N SER A 71 1.54 10.09 -22.89
CA SER A 71 2.69 9.88 -23.82
C SER A 71 4.00 9.58 -23.09
N GLU A 72 4.15 10.06 -21.87
CA GLU A 72 5.32 9.82 -21.01
C GLU A 72 5.15 8.61 -20.08
N GLY A 73 4.07 7.84 -20.23
CA GLY A 73 3.71 6.72 -19.37
C GLY A 73 2.80 7.11 -18.20
N PHE A 74 2.81 6.31 -17.15
CA PHE A 74 1.98 6.53 -15.96
C PHE A 74 2.54 7.66 -15.09
N PRO A 75 1.76 8.70 -14.77
CA PRO A 75 2.22 9.81 -13.94
C PRO A 75 2.21 9.45 -12.45
N SER A 76 3.08 10.10 -11.67
CA SER A 76 3.00 10.00 -10.20
C SER A 76 1.62 10.41 -9.71
N THR A 77 0.91 9.47 -9.07
CA THR A 77 -0.51 9.56 -8.76
C THR A 77 -0.77 9.37 -7.28
N LEU A 78 -1.57 10.25 -6.71
CA LEU A 78 -2.02 10.20 -5.32
C LEU A 78 -3.50 9.82 -5.25
N LEU A 79 -3.83 8.76 -4.49
CA LEU A 79 -5.20 8.32 -4.27
C LEU A 79 -5.72 8.88 -2.95
N LEU A 80 -6.83 9.58 -3.02
CA LEU A 80 -7.46 10.23 -1.88
C LEU A 80 -8.84 9.64 -1.63
N ALA A 81 -9.11 9.26 -0.40
CA ALA A 81 -10.45 8.91 0.05
C ALA A 81 -10.54 8.80 1.58
N PRO A 82 -11.74 8.89 2.15
CA PRO A 82 -11.97 8.58 3.55
C PRO A 82 -11.69 7.09 3.85
N PRO A 83 -11.53 6.73 5.14
CA PRO A 83 -11.41 5.34 5.56
C PRO A 83 -12.57 4.48 5.03
N GLY A 84 -12.28 3.25 4.62
CA GLY A 84 -13.31 2.29 4.15
C GLY A 84 -13.83 2.51 2.72
N ALA A 85 -13.44 3.59 2.03
CA ALA A 85 -13.89 3.86 0.66
C ALA A 85 -13.27 2.93 -0.41
N GLY A 86 -12.27 2.12 -0.04
CA GLY A 86 -11.68 1.12 -0.93
C GLY A 86 -10.34 1.51 -1.56
N LYS A 87 -9.60 2.47 -0.97
CA LYS A 87 -8.27 2.89 -1.44
C LYS A 87 -7.31 1.74 -1.66
N THR A 88 -7.07 0.92 -0.63
CA THR A 88 -6.15 -0.22 -0.69
C THR A 88 -6.57 -1.23 -1.76
N THR A 89 -7.89 -1.40 -1.98
CA THR A 89 -8.41 -2.28 -3.04
C THR A 89 -8.09 -1.71 -4.42
N LEU A 90 -8.33 -0.41 -4.63
CA LEU A 90 -8.00 0.26 -5.89
C LEU A 90 -6.50 0.28 -6.12
N LEU A 91 -5.71 0.65 -5.10
CA LEU A 91 -4.24 0.67 -5.18
C LEU A 91 -3.69 -0.69 -5.61
N ARG A 92 -4.15 -1.78 -5.00
CA ARG A 92 -3.71 -3.14 -5.35
C ARG A 92 -4.06 -3.48 -6.80
N ASP A 93 -5.25 -3.16 -7.26
CA ASP A 93 -5.66 -3.44 -8.63
C ASP A 93 -4.89 -2.59 -9.64
N MET A 94 -4.59 -1.32 -9.32
CA MET A 94 -3.70 -0.48 -10.12
C MET A 94 -2.27 -1.05 -10.19
N ILE A 95 -1.73 -1.55 -9.08
CA ILE A 95 -0.43 -2.24 -9.05
C ILE A 95 -0.44 -3.41 -10.03
N CYS A 96 -1.49 -4.26 -10.01
CA CYS A 96 -1.63 -5.36 -10.95
C CYS A 96 -1.69 -4.86 -12.40
N ALA A 97 -2.55 -3.89 -12.70
CA ALA A 97 -2.74 -3.36 -14.06
C ALA A 97 -1.45 -2.74 -14.62
N LEU A 98 -0.69 -2.03 -13.80
CA LEU A 98 0.59 -1.43 -14.18
C LEU A 98 1.69 -2.49 -14.34
N SER A 99 1.71 -3.48 -13.46
CA SER A 99 2.69 -4.56 -13.48
C SER A 99 2.47 -5.53 -14.64
N ASP A 100 1.23 -5.88 -14.94
CA ASP A 100 0.91 -6.83 -16.01
C ASP A 100 0.91 -6.16 -17.40
N GLY A 101 0.64 -4.84 -17.47
CA GLY A 101 0.45 -4.13 -18.72
C GLY A 101 -0.87 -4.51 -19.41
N SER A 102 -1.02 -4.10 -20.66
CA SER A 102 -2.16 -4.46 -21.51
C SER A 102 -1.72 -4.47 -22.98
N GLU A 103 -2.65 -4.69 -23.92
CA GLU A 103 -2.37 -4.59 -25.36
C GLU A 103 -1.92 -3.18 -25.77
N THR A 104 -2.36 -2.14 -25.04
CA THR A 104 -2.08 -0.72 -25.29
C THR A 104 -0.97 -0.13 -24.43
N ARG A 105 -0.58 -0.82 -23.35
CA ARG A 105 0.35 -0.31 -22.34
C ARG A 105 1.42 -1.36 -22.02
N PRO A 106 2.72 -1.00 -22.00
CA PRO A 106 3.76 -1.91 -21.58
C PRO A 106 3.63 -2.25 -20.09
N ALA A 107 4.08 -3.44 -19.71
CA ALA A 107 4.26 -3.83 -18.33
C ALA A 107 5.37 -3.00 -17.66
N CYS A 108 5.15 -2.62 -16.41
CA CYS A 108 6.10 -1.87 -15.59
C CYS A 108 6.66 -2.71 -14.47
N ARG A 109 7.93 -2.48 -14.11
CA ARG A 109 8.49 -3.00 -12.87
C ARG A 109 7.96 -2.16 -11.71
N VAL A 110 7.17 -2.80 -10.84
CA VAL A 110 6.53 -2.14 -9.70
C VAL A 110 7.18 -2.62 -8.40
N GLY A 111 7.69 -1.69 -7.61
CA GLY A 111 8.12 -1.97 -6.24
C GLY A 111 7.00 -1.62 -5.26
N VAL A 112 6.64 -2.53 -4.37
CA VAL A 112 5.61 -2.32 -3.36
C VAL A 112 6.22 -2.36 -1.98
N VAL A 113 5.99 -1.33 -1.16
CA VAL A 113 6.27 -1.38 0.28
C VAL A 113 4.95 -1.64 1.01
N ASP A 114 4.81 -2.87 1.51
CA ASP A 114 3.60 -3.33 2.20
C ASP A 114 3.84 -3.41 3.72
N GLU A 115 3.90 -2.26 4.37
CA GLU A 115 4.22 -2.16 5.81
C GLU A 115 3.25 -2.93 6.69
N ARG A 116 1.97 -2.99 6.30
CA ARG A 116 0.90 -3.59 7.11
C ARG A 116 0.44 -4.96 6.60
N GLY A 117 1.01 -5.46 5.50
CA GLY A 117 0.57 -6.71 4.86
C GLY A 117 -0.84 -6.62 4.30
N GLU A 118 -1.25 -5.44 3.81
CA GLU A 118 -2.60 -5.20 3.29
C GLU A 118 -2.67 -5.20 1.77
N LEU A 119 -1.53 -4.99 1.09
CA LEU A 119 -1.46 -5.00 -0.37
C LEU A 119 -1.26 -6.41 -0.93
N ALA A 120 -0.18 -7.07 -0.56
CA ALA A 120 0.18 -8.39 -1.06
C ALA A 120 -0.19 -9.53 -0.10
N ALA A 121 -0.40 -9.22 1.19
CA ALA A 121 -0.65 -10.20 2.25
C ALA A 121 0.35 -11.35 2.22
N MET A 122 1.63 -11.02 2.32
CA MET A 122 2.74 -11.98 2.16
C MET A 122 2.66 -13.10 3.20
N TYR A 123 2.76 -14.35 2.72
CA TYR A 123 2.88 -15.52 3.58
C TYR A 123 4.10 -16.34 3.15
N ARG A 124 5.12 -16.40 4.02
CA ARG A 124 6.39 -17.11 3.75
C ARG A 124 7.06 -16.70 2.43
N GLY A 125 7.10 -15.41 2.17
CA GLY A 125 7.72 -14.85 0.95
C GLY A 125 6.87 -14.97 -0.32
N VAL A 126 5.62 -15.41 -0.21
CA VAL A 126 4.71 -15.56 -1.36
C VAL A 126 3.52 -14.62 -1.20
N PRO A 127 3.23 -13.76 -2.18
CA PRO A 127 2.00 -12.95 -2.19
C PRO A 127 0.78 -13.86 -2.16
N GLN A 128 -0.18 -13.55 -1.30
CA GLN A 128 -1.45 -14.27 -1.20
C GLN A 128 -2.58 -13.53 -1.94
N LEU A 129 -2.34 -12.26 -2.24
CA LEU A 129 -3.17 -11.46 -3.11
C LEU A 129 -2.34 -11.15 -4.36
N GLU A 130 -2.99 -11.08 -5.50
CA GLU A 130 -2.32 -10.80 -6.76
C GLU A 130 -1.86 -9.33 -6.79
N VAL A 131 -0.63 -9.12 -7.19
CA VAL A 131 0.01 -7.82 -7.31
C VAL A 131 0.65 -7.60 -8.69
N GLY A 132 0.45 -8.55 -9.63
CA GLY A 132 1.00 -8.53 -10.98
C GLY A 132 2.35 -9.23 -11.12
N ALA A 133 2.69 -9.59 -12.36
CA ALA A 133 3.82 -10.47 -12.66
C ALA A 133 5.21 -9.80 -12.51
N HIS A 134 5.27 -8.47 -12.62
CA HIS A 134 6.50 -7.69 -12.55
C HIS A 134 6.57 -6.83 -11.27
N THR A 135 6.06 -7.37 -10.15
CA THR A 135 6.00 -6.68 -8.88
C THR A 135 6.92 -7.32 -7.85
N ASP A 136 7.81 -6.52 -7.29
CA ASP A 136 8.62 -6.87 -6.12
C ASP A 136 7.98 -6.29 -4.85
N VAL A 137 7.80 -7.12 -3.83
CA VAL A 137 7.15 -6.72 -2.57
C VAL A 137 8.13 -6.77 -1.42
N LEU A 138 8.24 -5.64 -0.71
CA LEU A 138 8.94 -5.54 0.57
C LEU A 138 7.88 -5.49 1.69
N ASP A 139 7.75 -6.60 2.41
CA ASP A 139 6.72 -6.81 3.44
C ASP A 139 7.20 -6.44 4.85
N GLY A 140 6.32 -5.84 5.64
CA GLY A 140 6.55 -5.56 7.06
C GLY A 140 7.61 -4.49 7.36
N CYS A 141 8.08 -3.77 6.35
CA CYS A 141 9.09 -2.72 6.45
C CYS A 141 8.44 -1.34 6.55
N PRO A 142 8.93 -0.42 7.41
CA PRO A 142 8.51 0.98 7.39
C PRO A 142 8.68 1.60 5.99
N LYS A 143 7.69 2.37 5.54
CA LYS A 143 7.63 2.89 4.16
C LYS A 143 8.89 3.64 3.74
N ALA A 144 9.34 4.58 4.57
CA ALA A 144 10.52 5.38 4.26
C ALA A 144 11.78 4.53 4.03
N LEU A 145 11.99 3.51 4.86
CA LEU A 145 13.10 2.57 4.70
C LEU A 145 12.92 1.68 3.48
N GLY A 146 11.71 1.15 3.29
CA GLY A 146 11.38 0.24 2.20
C GLY A 146 11.53 0.86 0.82
N VAL A 147 11.14 2.12 0.65
CA VAL A 147 11.34 2.87 -0.60
C VAL A 147 12.83 2.94 -0.97
N VAL A 148 13.69 3.31 -0.03
CA VAL A 148 15.14 3.40 -0.27
C VAL A 148 15.76 2.03 -0.57
N MET A 149 15.27 0.96 0.08
CA MET A 149 15.72 -0.41 -0.20
C MET A 149 15.33 -0.85 -1.61
N LEU A 150 14.08 -0.61 -2.03
CA LEU A 150 13.60 -0.96 -3.38
C LEU A 150 14.36 -0.21 -4.47
N LEU A 151 14.67 1.08 -4.28
CA LEU A 151 15.48 1.84 -5.23
C LEU A 151 16.84 1.19 -5.51
N ARG A 152 17.46 0.61 -4.48
CA ARG A 152 18.76 -0.04 -4.59
C ARG A 152 18.71 -1.46 -5.14
N ALA A 153 17.63 -2.19 -4.83
CA ALA A 153 17.55 -3.63 -5.06
C ALA A 153 16.80 -4.00 -6.34
N ALA A 154 15.70 -3.31 -6.66
CA ALA A 154 14.73 -3.78 -7.65
C ALA A 154 14.69 -2.97 -8.95
N ASN A 155 15.40 -1.82 -9.03
CA ASN A 155 15.34 -0.91 -10.18
C ASN A 155 13.89 -0.68 -10.65
N PRO A 156 12.97 -0.24 -9.76
CA PRO A 156 11.56 -0.08 -10.08
C PRO A 156 11.34 1.11 -11.03
N GLN A 157 10.34 1.01 -11.90
CA GLN A 157 9.81 2.13 -12.67
C GLN A 157 8.74 2.87 -11.87
N ILE A 158 8.00 2.12 -11.04
CA ILE A 158 6.94 2.65 -10.19
C ILE A 158 7.17 2.13 -8.76
N ILE A 159 7.05 2.98 -7.76
CA ILE A 159 6.98 2.56 -6.36
C ILE A 159 5.57 2.85 -5.85
N ALA A 160 4.93 1.81 -5.30
CA ALA A 160 3.61 1.89 -4.69
C ALA A 160 3.69 1.75 -3.17
N VAL A 161 3.01 2.65 -2.45
CA VAL A 161 2.92 2.64 -0.99
C VAL A 161 1.49 2.92 -0.54
N ASP A 162 1.03 2.19 0.48
CA ASP A 162 -0.26 2.50 1.09
C ASP A 162 -0.09 3.48 2.26
N GLU A 163 -0.96 4.48 2.31
CA GLU A 163 -1.15 5.41 3.41
C GLU A 163 0.08 6.22 3.87
N ILE A 164 0.33 7.36 3.22
CA ILE A 164 1.32 8.34 3.71
C ILE A 164 0.89 8.89 5.06
N THR A 165 1.74 8.74 6.10
CA THR A 165 1.39 9.09 7.48
C THR A 165 2.44 9.90 8.23
N ALA A 166 3.67 9.97 7.74
CA ALA A 166 4.80 10.59 8.41
C ALA A 166 5.65 11.46 7.47
N GLU A 167 6.40 12.40 8.03
CA GLU A 167 7.31 13.25 7.24
C GLU A 167 8.45 12.46 6.60
N GLU A 168 8.90 11.40 7.24
CA GLU A 168 9.91 10.48 6.71
C GLU A 168 9.44 9.83 5.41
N ASP A 169 8.14 9.54 5.28
CA ASP A 169 7.53 9.01 4.06
C ASP A 169 7.71 10.02 2.91
N LEU A 170 7.50 11.34 3.18
CA LEU A 170 7.64 12.39 2.17
C LEU A 170 9.06 12.49 1.63
N TRP A 171 10.06 12.42 2.51
CA TRP A 171 11.47 12.48 2.11
C TRP A 171 11.88 11.26 1.28
N ALA A 172 11.39 10.08 1.62
CA ALA A 172 11.64 8.88 0.83
C ALA A 172 11.01 8.97 -0.56
N MET A 173 9.80 9.52 -0.68
CA MET A 173 9.13 9.75 -1.96
C MET A 173 9.86 10.79 -2.81
N LEU A 174 10.30 11.89 -2.20
CA LEU A 174 11.12 12.87 -2.91
C LEU A 174 12.42 12.25 -3.44
N THR A 175 13.06 11.40 -2.63
CA THR A 175 14.26 10.66 -3.04
C THR A 175 13.96 9.76 -4.25
N ALA A 176 12.86 9.02 -4.24
CA ALA A 176 12.45 8.16 -5.35
C ALA A 176 12.14 8.98 -6.62
N ALA A 177 11.42 10.08 -6.49
CA ALA A 177 11.11 10.98 -7.60
C ALA A 177 12.39 11.57 -8.23
N ASN A 178 13.37 11.98 -7.40
CA ASN A 178 14.65 12.47 -7.86
C ASN A 178 15.50 11.40 -8.57
N CYS A 179 15.23 10.12 -8.31
CA CYS A 179 15.80 8.99 -9.06
C CYS A 179 15.03 8.66 -10.36
N GLY A 180 14.01 9.45 -10.72
CA GLY A 180 13.20 9.23 -11.91
C GLY A 180 12.12 8.15 -11.76
N VAL A 181 11.82 7.72 -10.52
CA VAL A 181 10.81 6.71 -10.26
C VAL A 181 9.44 7.35 -10.08
N THR A 182 8.45 6.80 -10.75
CA THR A 182 7.04 7.20 -10.60
C THR A 182 6.46 6.70 -9.28
N LEU A 183 5.62 7.51 -8.66
CA LEU A 183 5.02 7.20 -7.37
C LEU A 183 3.51 6.92 -7.49
N LEU A 184 3.06 5.90 -6.80
CA LEU A 184 1.64 5.60 -6.62
C LEU A 184 1.37 5.44 -5.12
N ALA A 185 0.63 6.37 -4.52
CA ALA A 185 0.45 6.38 -3.07
C ALA A 185 -0.99 6.69 -2.68
N THR A 186 -1.35 6.36 -1.43
CA THR A 186 -2.65 6.70 -0.88
C THR A 186 -2.53 7.63 0.33
N ILE A 187 -3.58 8.41 0.55
CA ILE A 187 -3.76 9.25 1.74
C ILE A 187 -5.19 9.20 2.24
N HIS A 188 -5.35 9.49 3.54
CA HIS A 188 -6.66 9.64 4.16
C HIS A 188 -7.08 11.10 4.21
N ALA A 189 -8.02 11.48 3.35
CA ALA A 189 -8.74 12.73 3.43
C ALA A 189 -10.11 12.58 2.74
N ALA A 190 -11.09 13.38 3.14
CA ALA A 190 -12.41 13.35 2.53
C ALA A 190 -12.40 14.02 1.14
N ASP A 191 -11.62 15.09 1.01
CA ASP A 191 -11.52 15.91 -0.19
C ASP A 191 -10.18 16.65 -0.27
N ARG A 192 -10.00 17.39 -1.36
CA ARG A 192 -8.79 18.21 -1.60
C ARG A 192 -8.65 19.35 -0.56
N GLU A 193 -9.75 19.90 -0.07
CA GLU A 193 -9.72 20.98 0.90
C GLU A 193 -9.17 20.48 2.26
N GLU A 194 -9.52 19.28 2.67
CA GLU A 194 -8.93 18.66 3.86
C GLU A 194 -7.41 18.44 3.72
N LEU A 195 -6.92 18.15 2.50
CA LEU A 195 -5.47 18.03 2.25
C LEU A 195 -4.72 19.33 2.61
N THR A 196 -5.25 20.46 2.21
CA THR A 196 -4.59 21.77 2.43
C THR A 196 -4.61 22.20 3.89
N ARG A 197 -5.48 21.61 4.71
CA ARG A 197 -5.58 21.91 6.15
C ARG A 197 -4.60 21.11 7.02
N LYS A 198 -4.07 19.99 6.51
CA LYS A 198 -3.16 19.13 7.26
C LYS A 198 -1.69 19.47 6.91
N PRO A 199 -0.85 19.88 7.89
CA PRO A 199 0.52 20.31 7.63
C PRO A 199 1.35 19.29 6.82
N LEU A 200 1.19 17.99 7.11
CA LEU A 200 1.88 16.93 6.37
C LEU A 200 1.54 16.97 4.87
N PHE A 201 0.26 17.16 4.53
CA PHE A 201 -0.17 17.15 3.14
C PHE A 201 0.11 18.46 2.43
N THR A 202 0.14 19.59 3.14
CA THR A 202 0.64 20.85 2.57
C THR A 202 2.09 20.69 2.11
N LYS A 203 2.96 20.10 2.95
CA LYS A 203 4.34 19.78 2.57
C LYS A 203 4.41 18.85 1.37
N LEU A 204 3.55 17.80 1.33
CA LEU A 204 3.48 16.88 0.21
C LEU A 204 3.17 17.59 -1.12
N LEU A 205 2.20 18.51 -1.10
CA LEU A 205 1.83 19.31 -2.27
C LEU A 205 2.95 20.26 -2.71
N GLU A 206 3.62 20.90 -1.75
CA GLU A 206 4.77 21.80 -2.01
C GLU A 206 5.96 21.08 -2.66
N MET A 207 6.15 19.78 -2.39
CA MET A 207 7.19 18.95 -2.99
C MET A 207 6.98 18.67 -4.49
N GLN A 208 5.75 18.84 -5.01
CA GLN A 208 5.37 18.63 -6.41
C GLN A 208 5.80 17.27 -6.99
N VAL A 209 5.86 16.24 -6.17
CA VAL A 209 6.24 14.88 -6.60
C VAL A 209 5.09 14.11 -7.24
N PHE A 210 3.85 14.47 -6.94
CA PHE A 210 2.65 13.91 -7.56
C PHE A 210 2.10 14.86 -8.63
N ARG A 211 1.66 14.31 -9.75
CA ARG A 211 1.09 15.07 -10.89
C ARG A 211 -0.41 14.89 -11.03
N ARG A 212 -0.96 13.83 -10.42
CA ARG A 212 -2.40 13.51 -10.50
C ARG A 212 -2.95 13.20 -9.11
N LEU A 213 -4.14 13.67 -8.86
CA LEU A 213 -4.96 13.30 -7.73
C LEU A 213 -6.15 12.50 -8.23
N VAL A 214 -6.39 11.35 -7.61
CA VAL A 214 -7.59 10.54 -7.82
C VAL A 214 -8.39 10.55 -6.54
N THR A 215 -9.55 11.16 -6.56
CA THR A 215 -10.49 11.16 -5.44
C THR A 215 -11.49 10.03 -5.59
N ILE A 216 -11.61 9.20 -4.56
CA ILE A 216 -12.56 8.09 -4.51
C ILE A 216 -13.75 8.52 -3.67
N THR A 217 -14.93 8.57 -4.27
CA THR A 217 -16.20 8.81 -3.58
C THR A 217 -17.11 7.60 -3.66
N VAL A 218 -18.11 7.53 -2.79
CA VAL A 218 -19.16 6.51 -2.85
C VAL A 218 -20.49 7.20 -3.10
N GLU A 219 -21.00 7.06 -4.31
CA GLU A 219 -22.27 7.66 -4.75
C GLU A 219 -23.26 6.52 -5.02
N HIS A 220 -24.41 6.54 -4.35
CA HIS A 220 -25.46 5.51 -4.48
C HIS A 220 -24.93 4.07 -4.34
N GLY A 221 -23.97 3.85 -3.42
CA GLY A 221 -23.37 2.56 -3.17
C GLY A 221 -22.33 2.11 -4.23
N ARG A 222 -22.02 2.94 -5.22
CA ARG A 222 -20.99 2.71 -6.24
C ARG A 222 -19.79 3.61 -6.00
N ARG A 223 -18.59 3.10 -6.27
CA ARG A 223 -17.37 3.91 -6.24
C ARG A 223 -17.27 4.73 -7.53
N VAL A 224 -16.97 6.00 -7.35
CA VAL A 224 -16.71 6.95 -8.44
C VAL A 224 -15.28 7.46 -8.27
N TYR A 225 -14.53 7.45 -9.35
CA TYR A 225 -13.16 7.93 -9.40
C TYR A 225 -13.15 9.25 -10.17
N ARG A 226 -12.57 10.28 -9.58
CA ARG A 226 -12.40 11.58 -10.23
C ARG A 226 -10.92 11.91 -10.29
N THR A 227 -10.42 12.22 -11.46
CA THR A 227 -9.03 12.58 -11.71
C THR A 227 -8.88 14.08 -11.87
N GLU A 228 -7.84 14.65 -11.28
CA GLU A 228 -7.47 16.05 -11.46
C GLU A 228 -5.97 16.22 -11.42
N PRO A 229 -5.41 17.29 -12.04
CA PRO A 229 -4.00 17.64 -11.88
C PRO A 229 -3.70 18.14 -10.46
N LEU A 230 -2.48 17.84 -9.98
CA LEU A 230 -1.89 18.41 -8.77
C LEU A 230 -0.86 19.47 -9.13
#